data_2186ee7f050300e4d47e7714534e2b1d
#
_entry.id   2186ee7f050300e4d47e7714534e2b1d
#
_cell.length_a   1.000
_cell.length_b   1.000
_cell.length_c   1.000
_cell.angle_alpha   90.00
_cell.angle_beta   90.00
_cell.angle_gamma   90.00
#
_symmetry.space_group_name_H-M   'P 1'
#
loop_
_entity.id
_entity.type
_entity.pdbx_description
1 polymer ?
#
loop_
_entity_poly.entity_id
_entity_poly.type
_entity_poly.pdbx_seq_one_letter_code
_entity_poly.pdbx_strand_id
1 'polypeptide(L)'
;MTVHYPPITAAGFDVVRLGGNIGAEIRGLDLGRPLSREQFESLHAAFVRHEVLVFRDQDITLEQQMDFGRLFGELSIHPFSPNLDDKREVIVLDYSADNPPALTDQWHADETFRIAPPMATILRAKVVPEHGGDTLFASMTAAYTGLSERMKQYIHGLEAIHDFKPWRPLFTSSEAHQAKLRELEREFPNPSHPLVRVHPVSGRRLINVNAQFTTRIKGLKDDESQMILQHLYSRAQIPEFQLRVKWAPHTIVMWDNRSTQHYAVHDYFPQRRTHNRVTVQGDAVRGVEGPYTPELGVEPLPDGHGARVAPPGKRPIREFERSLPKETA
;
A
#
# COMPACT_ATOMS: atom_id res chain seq x y z
N MET A 1 19.05 -1.17 13.28
CA MET A 1 18.86 0.18 12.72
C MET A 1 17.79 0.86 13.54
N THR A 2 18.01 2.08 13.99
CA THR A 2 16.98 2.87 14.69
C THR A 2 16.01 3.41 13.66
N VAL A 3 14.71 3.23 13.89
CA VAL A 3 13.67 3.84 13.06
C VAL A 3 13.71 5.34 13.27
N HIS A 4 13.93 6.10 12.20
CA HIS A 4 14.01 7.55 12.28
C HIS A 4 12.87 8.18 11.49
N TYR A 5 11.92 8.81 12.18
CA TYR A 5 10.92 9.65 11.55
C TYR A 5 11.37 11.10 11.58
N PRO A 6 11.41 11.79 10.42
CA PRO A 6 11.61 13.22 10.43
C PRO A 6 10.49 13.92 11.22
N PRO A 7 10.78 15.03 11.92
CA PRO A 7 9.74 15.74 12.64
C PRO A 7 8.70 16.31 11.69
N ILE A 8 7.42 16.21 12.07
CA ILE A 8 6.33 16.91 11.39
C ILE A 8 6.25 18.29 12.06
N THR A 9 6.64 19.32 11.34
CA THR A 9 6.59 20.71 11.83
C THR A 9 5.26 21.36 11.45
N ALA A 10 4.88 22.42 12.16
CA ALA A 10 3.66 23.18 11.86
C ALA A 10 3.88 24.02 10.58
N ALA A 11 3.61 23.44 9.42
CA ALA A 11 3.79 24.07 8.10
C ALA A 11 2.49 24.67 7.54
N GLY A 12 1.56 25.10 8.40
CA GLY A 12 0.29 25.71 8.01
C GLY A 12 -0.77 24.70 7.57
N PHE A 13 -0.64 23.43 7.94
CA PHE A 13 -1.67 22.40 7.79
C PHE A 13 -1.66 21.43 8.98
N ASP A 14 -2.78 20.73 9.20
CA ASP A 14 -2.92 19.74 10.25
C ASP A 14 -2.74 18.32 9.71
N VAL A 15 -2.13 17.45 10.52
CA VAL A 15 -2.00 16.02 10.29
C VAL A 15 -2.87 15.27 11.31
N VAL A 16 -4.03 14.80 10.86
CA VAL A 16 -5.02 14.13 11.71
C VAL A 16 -4.95 12.62 11.48
N ARG A 17 -4.54 11.86 12.48
CA ARG A 17 -4.44 10.38 12.37
C ARG A 17 -5.81 9.75 12.14
N LEU A 18 -5.87 8.78 11.23
CA LEU A 18 -7.07 8.01 10.91
C LEU A 18 -7.06 6.61 11.54
N GLY A 19 -5.88 6.06 11.77
CA GLY A 19 -5.72 4.73 12.36
C GLY A 19 -4.56 4.64 13.35
N GLY A 20 -4.47 3.52 14.06
CA GLY A 20 -3.40 3.26 15.03
C GLY A 20 -2.03 3.06 14.37
N ASN A 21 -2.00 2.38 13.24
CA ASN A 21 -0.77 1.98 12.55
C ASN A 21 -0.58 2.65 11.19
N ILE A 22 -1.66 3.15 10.57
CA ILE A 22 -1.66 3.61 9.18
C ILE A 22 -2.70 4.73 9.01
N GLY A 23 -2.37 5.69 8.16
CA GLY A 23 -3.26 6.72 7.65
C GLY A 23 -3.33 8.01 8.46
N ALA A 24 -3.27 9.12 7.72
CA ALA A 24 -3.57 10.44 8.23
C ALA A 24 -4.35 11.26 7.20
N GLU A 25 -5.24 12.13 7.68
CA GLU A 25 -5.89 13.17 6.88
C GLU A 25 -5.12 14.46 7.00
N ILE A 26 -4.82 15.07 5.86
CA ILE A 26 -4.16 16.37 5.78
C ILE A 26 -5.24 17.44 5.60
N ARG A 27 -5.30 18.37 6.55
CA ARG A 27 -6.29 19.45 6.58
C ARG A 27 -5.63 20.81 6.43
N GLY A 28 -6.27 21.71 5.69
CA GLY A 28 -5.77 23.07 5.51
C GLY A 28 -4.71 23.21 4.41
N LEU A 29 -4.40 22.14 3.65
CA LEU A 29 -3.50 22.19 2.50
C LEU A 29 -4.30 22.16 1.20
N ASP A 30 -4.03 23.11 0.31
CA ASP A 30 -4.60 23.21 -1.04
C ASP A 30 -3.56 22.72 -2.07
N LEU A 31 -3.79 21.55 -2.64
CA LEU A 31 -2.91 20.93 -3.65
C LEU A 31 -3.01 21.62 -5.02
N GLY A 32 -3.95 22.54 -5.19
CA GLY A 32 -4.04 23.42 -6.37
C GLY A 32 -3.01 24.54 -6.38
N ARG A 33 -2.25 24.70 -5.30
CA ARG A 33 -1.21 25.73 -5.15
C ARG A 33 0.17 25.11 -4.98
N PRO A 34 1.23 25.79 -5.43
CA PRO A 34 2.59 25.35 -5.14
C PRO A 34 2.85 25.27 -3.63
N LEU A 35 3.45 24.17 -3.19
CA LEU A 35 3.84 23.99 -1.79
C LEU A 35 5.15 24.75 -1.54
N SER A 36 5.26 25.38 -0.36
CA SER A 36 6.55 25.86 0.12
C SER A 36 7.46 24.68 0.43
N ARG A 37 8.77 24.92 0.52
CA ARG A 37 9.74 23.89 0.92
C ARG A 37 9.39 23.26 2.28
N GLU A 38 9.04 24.11 3.25
CA GLU A 38 8.66 23.66 4.59
C GLU A 38 7.39 22.80 4.58
N GLN A 39 6.38 23.19 3.79
CA GLN A 39 5.17 22.40 3.58
C GLN A 39 5.48 21.04 2.98
N PHE A 40 6.33 20.99 1.95
CA PHE A 40 6.71 19.75 1.31
C PHE A 40 7.51 18.85 2.26
N GLU A 41 8.49 19.37 3.00
CA GLU A 41 9.29 18.59 3.95
C GLU A 41 8.40 17.99 5.06
N SER A 42 7.46 18.77 5.60
CA SER A 42 6.49 18.30 6.60
C SER A 42 5.51 17.27 6.04
N LEU A 43 5.03 17.47 4.81
CA LEU A 43 4.15 16.55 4.13
C LEU A 43 4.84 15.23 3.82
N HIS A 44 6.10 15.27 3.35
CA HIS A 44 6.92 14.10 3.10
C HIS A 44 7.18 13.32 4.41
N ALA A 45 7.45 14.03 5.52
CA ALA A 45 7.60 13.41 6.83
C ALA A 45 6.31 12.71 7.29
N ALA A 46 5.16 13.35 7.09
CA ALA A 46 3.84 12.77 7.38
C ALA A 46 3.57 11.53 6.50
N PHE A 47 3.92 11.61 5.22
CA PHE A 47 3.77 10.50 4.26
C PHE A 47 4.58 9.26 4.68
N VAL A 48 5.86 9.43 4.97
CA VAL A 48 6.75 8.34 5.42
C VAL A 48 6.29 7.74 6.76
N ARG A 49 5.72 8.58 7.63
CA ARG A 49 5.27 8.15 8.96
C ARG A 49 3.94 7.41 8.93
N HIS A 50 2.97 7.92 8.17
CA HIS A 50 1.60 7.44 8.17
C HIS A 50 1.28 6.50 7.00
N GLU A 51 2.17 6.38 6.01
CA GLU A 51 2.09 5.48 4.85
C GLU A 51 0.93 5.77 3.87
N VAL A 52 -0.18 6.35 4.35
CA VAL A 52 -1.34 6.77 3.56
C VAL A 52 -1.77 8.16 4.00
N LEU A 53 -1.88 9.08 3.04
CA LEU A 53 -2.40 10.43 3.26
C LEU A 53 -3.71 10.63 2.49
N VAL A 54 -4.69 11.20 3.17
CA VAL A 54 -6.01 11.53 2.62
C VAL A 54 -6.17 13.04 2.60
N PHE A 55 -6.52 13.59 1.44
CA PHE A 55 -6.81 15.00 1.24
C PHE A 55 -8.26 15.12 0.80
N ARG A 56 -9.08 15.87 1.52
CA ARG A 56 -10.47 16.12 1.18
C ARG A 56 -10.61 17.41 0.40
N ASP A 57 -11.71 17.54 -0.35
CA ASP A 57 -12.13 18.77 -1.02
C ASP A 57 -11.07 19.40 -1.95
N GLN A 58 -10.30 18.56 -2.65
CA GLN A 58 -9.24 18.97 -3.56
C GLN A 58 -9.79 19.11 -4.99
N ASP A 59 -10.40 20.24 -5.30
CA ASP A 59 -10.86 20.52 -6.66
C ASP A 59 -9.70 21.08 -7.52
N ILE A 60 -8.84 20.19 -7.97
CA ILE A 60 -7.66 20.50 -8.76
C ILE A 60 -7.81 20.01 -10.20
N THR A 61 -6.99 20.53 -11.11
CA THR A 61 -6.88 20.01 -12.48
C THR A 61 -6.06 18.72 -12.53
N LEU A 62 -6.07 18.04 -13.67
CA LEU A 62 -5.21 16.88 -13.88
C LEU A 62 -3.73 17.26 -13.85
N GLU A 63 -3.37 18.39 -14.42
CA GLU A 63 -1.99 18.89 -14.41
C GLU A 63 -1.50 19.17 -12.99
N GLN A 64 -2.33 19.80 -12.15
CA GLN A 64 -2.00 20.02 -10.73
C GLN A 64 -1.82 18.70 -9.96
N GLN A 65 -2.60 17.65 -10.30
CA GLN A 65 -2.37 16.32 -9.72
C GLN A 65 -1.02 15.73 -10.16
N MET A 66 -0.65 15.90 -11.43
CA MET A 66 0.65 15.48 -11.95
C MET A 66 1.79 16.26 -11.30
N ASP A 67 1.66 17.58 -11.19
CA ASP A 67 2.66 18.45 -10.56
C ASP A 67 2.86 18.10 -9.10
N PHE A 68 1.78 17.80 -8.38
CA PHE A 68 1.87 17.27 -7.02
C PHE A 68 2.68 15.96 -6.96
N GLY A 69 2.43 15.04 -7.88
CA GLY A 69 3.20 13.81 -7.99
C GLY A 69 4.69 14.05 -8.28
N ARG A 70 4.99 14.97 -9.17
CA ARG A 70 6.37 15.35 -9.55
C ARG A 70 7.20 15.92 -8.40
N LEU A 71 6.57 16.43 -7.34
CA LEU A 71 7.29 16.84 -6.12
C LEU A 71 8.02 15.66 -5.44
N PHE A 72 7.51 14.44 -5.62
CA PHE A 72 8.06 13.23 -5.01
C PHE A 72 9.03 12.47 -5.93
N GLY A 73 9.01 12.73 -7.23
CA GLY A 73 9.88 12.11 -8.23
C GLY A 73 9.26 12.08 -9.62
N GLU A 74 9.93 11.42 -10.54
CA GLU A 74 9.43 11.22 -11.90
C GLU A 74 8.15 10.38 -11.91
N LEU A 75 7.22 10.72 -12.81
CA LEU A 75 6.00 9.94 -12.96
C LEU A 75 6.25 8.69 -13.80
N SER A 76 5.60 7.60 -13.41
CA SER A 76 5.70 6.30 -14.08
C SER A 76 4.62 6.13 -15.14
N ILE A 77 4.94 5.43 -16.21
CA ILE A 77 3.98 4.94 -17.21
C ILE A 77 3.69 3.48 -16.91
N HIS A 78 2.41 3.14 -16.71
CA HIS A 78 2.02 1.74 -16.46
C HIS A 78 1.98 0.97 -17.79
N PRO A 79 2.62 -0.22 -17.87
CA PRO A 79 2.78 -0.93 -19.14
C PRO A 79 1.49 -1.62 -19.64
N PHE A 80 0.51 -1.86 -18.76
CA PHE A 80 -0.69 -2.65 -19.07
C PHE A 80 -2.02 -1.91 -18.88
N SER A 81 -1.99 -0.68 -18.36
CA SER A 81 -3.22 0.10 -18.09
C SER A 81 -3.57 1.01 -19.25
N PRO A 82 -4.85 1.44 -19.35
CA PRO A 82 -5.29 2.41 -20.33
C PRO A 82 -4.80 3.81 -19.96
N ASN A 83 -3.55 4.10 -20.30
CA ASN A 83 -2.97 5.44 -20.15
C ASN A 83 -3.65 6.43 -21.11
N LEU A 84 -3.73 7.72 -20.73
CA LEU A 84 -4.19 8.75 -21.64
C LEU A 84 -3.19 8.95 -22.76
N ASP A 85 -3.66 9.18 -23.99
CA ASP A 85 -2.81 9.32 -25.17
C ASP A 85 -1.89 10.55 -25.10
N ASP A 86 -2.42 11.67 -24.59
CA ASP A 86 -1.73 12.96 -24.46
C ASP A 86 -0.96 13.10 -23.13
N LYS A 87 -1.25 12.26 -22.14
CA LYS A 87 -0.64 12.26 -20.80
C LYS A 87 -0.44 10.81 -20.32
N ARG A 88 0.56 10.15 -20.89
CA ARG A 88 0.79 8.71 -20.69
C ARG A 88 1.07 8.28 -19.23
N GLU A 89 1.44 9.23 -18.38
CA GLU A 89 1.65 9.02 -16.94
C GLU A 89 0.33 8.93 -16.15
N VAL A 90 -0.80 9.23 -16.82
CA VAL A 90 -2.13 9.22 -16.20
C VAL A 90 -2.92 8.00 -16.64
N ILE A 91 -3.48 7.30 -15.67
CA ILE A 91 -4.44 6.22 -15.88
C ILE A 91 -5.82 6.72 -15.46
N VAL A 92 -6.82 6.52 -16.31
CA VAL A 92 -8.22 6.74 -15.94
C VAL A 92 -8.85 5.40 -15.61
N LEU A 93 -9.16 5.20 -14.34
CA LEU A 93 -9.90 4.03 -13.85
C LEU A 93 -11.40 4.40 -13.89
N ASP A 94 -12.08 4.01 -14.96
CA ASP A 94 -13.51 4.29 -15.16
C ASP A 94 -14.28 2.98 -15.23
N TYR A 95 -14.96 2.64 -14.16
CA TYR A 95 -15.73 1.41 -14.02
C TYR A 95 -17.24 1.72 -14.00
N SER A 96 -18.02 0.88 -14.66
CA SER A 96 -19.48 1.01 -14.81
C SER A 96 -20.12 -0.35 -15.11
N ALA A 97 -21.43 -0.37 -15.33
CA ALA A 97 -22.12 -1.57 -15.78
C ALA A 97 -21.55 -2.17 -17.07
N ASP A 98 -21.11 -1.31 -18.01
CA ASP A 98 -20.54 -1.72 -19.30
C ASP A 98 -19.04 -2.01 -19.24
N ASN A 99 -18.35 -1.55 -18.20
CA ASN A 99 -16.93 -1.77 -17.96
C ASN A 99 -16.69 -2.15 -16.50
N PRO A 100 -16.96 -3.41 -16.10
CA PRO A 100 -16.82 -3.84 -14.71
C PRO A 100 -15.35 -3.81 -14.24
N PRO A 101 -15.11 -3.56 -12.94
CA PRO A 101 -13.77 -3.61 -12.39
C PRO A 101 -13.20 -5.02 -12.46
N ALA A 102 -11.89 -5.11 -12.70
CA ALA A 102 -11.16 -6.37 -12.75
C ALA A 102 -9.78 -6.23 -12.09
N LEU A 103 -9.28 -7.33 -11.53
CA LEU A 103 -7.91 -7.47 -11.00
C LEU A 103 -7.52 -6.54 -9.84
N THR A 104 -8.44 -5.79 -9.24
CA THR A 104 -8.14 -4.86 -8.15
C THR A 104 -8.75 -5.25 -6.80
N ASP A 105 -9.50 -6.34 -6.76
CA ASP A 105 -10.10 -6.96 -5.57
C ASP A 105 -9.22 -8.04 -4.93
N GLN A 106 -7.92 -7.80 -4.95
CA GLN A 106 -6.90 -8.59 -4.27
C GLN A 106 -5.93 -7.67 -3.53
N TRP A 107 -5.45 -8.12 -2.37
CA TRP A 107 -4.40 -7.40 -1.66
C TRP A 107 -3.11 -7.37 -2.47
N HIS A 108 -2.65 -6.17 -2.80
CA HIS A 108 -1.43 -5.98 -3.59
C HIS A 108 -0.72 -4.66 -3.28
N ALA A 109 0.57 -4.62 -3.58
CA ALA A 109 1.33 -3.41 -3.81
C ALA A 109 1.55 -3.29 -5.32
N ASP A 110 1.46 -2.08 -5.85
CA ASP A 110 1.53 -1.81 -7.29
C ASP A 110 2.84 -2.28 -7.93
N GLU A 111 2.71 -2.95 -9.06
CA GLU A 111 3.79 -3.24 -10.02
C GLU A 111 5.05 -3.88 -9.40
N THR A 112 4.90 -4.74 -8.37
CA THR A 112 6.04 -5.41 -7.74
C THR A 112 6.77 -6.40 -8.67
N PHE A 113 6.26 -6.62 -9.88
CA PHE A 113 6.95 -7.33 -10.96
C PHE A 113 8.09 -6.52 -11.60
N ARG A 114 8.26 -5.24 -11.24
CA ARG A 114 9.42 -4.43 -11.66
C ARG A 114 10.59 -4.62 -10.71
N ILE A 115 11.81 -4.45 -11.23
CA ILE A 115 13.04 -4.39 -10.41
C ILE A 115 12.98 -3.22 -9.43
N ALA A 116 12.46 -2.09 -9.88
CA ALA A 116 12.16 -0.91 -9.08
C ALA A 116 10.66 -0.62 -9.13
N PRO A 117 9.86 -1.19 -8.23
CA PRO A 117 8.43 -0.90 -8.14
C PRO A 117 8.17 0.58 -7.80
N PRO A 118 7.02 1.13 -8.19
CA PRO A 118 6.66 2.50 -7.86
C PRO A 118 6.83 2.82 -6.37
N MET A 119 7.24 4.06 -6.07
CA MET A 119 7.34 4.55 -4.70
C MET A 119 5.96 4.88 -4.13
N ALA A 120 5.14 5.57 -4.90
CA ALA A 120 3.84 6.06 -4.45
C ALA A 120 2.81 6.06 -5.58
N THR A 121 1.56 5.94 -5.20
CA THR A 121 0.42 6.17 -6.09
C THR A 121 -0.48 7.26 -5.50
N ILE A 122 -0.97 8.14 -6.38
CA ILE A 122 -1.86 9.26 -6.06
C ILE A 122 -3.14 9.07 -6.85
N LEU A 123 -4.21 8.77 -6.15
CA LEU A 123 -5.52 8.48 -6.73
C LEU A 123 -6.49 9.61 -6.38
N ARG A 124 -7.14 10.20 -7.39
CA ARG A 124 -8.14 11.25 -7.23
C ARG A 124 -9.50 10.79 -7.67
N ALA A 125 -10.50 10.92 -6.80
CA ALA A 125 -11.88 10.61 -7.10
C ALA A 125 -12.53 11.66 -7.99
N LYS A 126 -13.16 11.22 -9.10
CA LYS A 126 -13.90 12.06 -10.05
C LYS A 126 -15.40 11.76 -9.98
N VAL A 127 -15.76 10.48 -10.06
CA VAL A 127 -17.12 9.99 -9.88
C VAL A 127 -17.09 8.96 -8.77
N VAL A 128 -17.93 9.13 -7.78
CA VAL A 128 -18.02 8.26 -6.61
C VAL A 128 -19.42 7.68 -6.56
N PRO A 129 -19.58 6.37 -6.36
CA PRO A 129 -20.88 5.76 -6.17
C PRO A 129 -21.54 6.26 -4.88
N GLU A 130 -22.86 6.21 -4.80
CA GLU A 130 -23.63 6.62 -3.62
C GLU A 130 -23.24 5.81 -2.37
N HIS A 131 -22.94 4.54 -2.57
CA HIS A 131 -22.48 3.63 -1.52
C HIS A 131 -21.43 2.64 -2.07
N GLY A 132 -20.59 2.12 -1.18
CA GLY A 132 -19.54 1.19 -1.56
C GLY A 132 -18.35 1.85 -2.27
N GLY A 133 -17.51 1.02 -2.90
CA GLY A 133 -16.35 1.45 -3.68
C GLY A 133 -15.19 1.99 -2.86
N ASP A 134 -15.15 1.71 -1.58
CA ASP A 134 -14.05 2.10 -0.68
C ASP A 134 -12.73 1.45 -1.10
N THR A 135 -11.64 1.97 -0.59
CA THR A 135 -10.33 1.32 -0.71
C THR A 135 -9.79 0.98 0.67
N LEU A 136 -9.35 -0.25 0.83
CA LEU A 136 -8.66 -0.71 2.02
C LEU A 136 -7.14 -0.60 1.80
N PHE A 137 -6.42 -0.17 2.82
CA PHE A 137 -4.96 -0.14 2.87
C PHE A 137 -4.48 -0.94 4.06
N ALA A 138 -3.34 -1.62 3.93
CA ALA A 138 -2.72 -2.38 5.02
C ALA A 138 -1.26 -1.96 5.17
N SER A 139 -0.84 -1.66 6.41
CA SER A 139 0.56 -1.38 6.76
C SER A 139 1.34 -2.68 6.81
N MET A 140 2.25 -2.87 5.87
CA MET A 140 3.13 -4.05 5.84
C MET A 140 4.29 -3.92 6.84
N THR A 141 4.55 -2.71 7.34
CA THR A 141 5.47 -2.47 8.45
C THR A 141 4.85 -2.95 9.77
N ALA A 142 3.58 -2.61 10.03
CA ALA A 142 2.85 -3.12 11.19
C ALA A 142 2.66 -4.64 11.11
N ALA A 143 2.36 -5.16 9.92
CA ALA A 143 2.25 -6.59 9.66
C ALA A 143 3.55 -7.34 9.98
N TYR A 144 4.72 -6.80 9.60
CA TYR A 144 6.02 -7.36 9.96
C TYR A 144 6.28 -7.29 11.47
N THR A 145 6.03 -6.14 12.08
CA THR A 145 6.20 -5.95 13.54
C THR A 145 5.37 -6.95 14.34
N GLY A 146 4.16 -7.27 13.87
CA GLY A 146 3.25 -8.24 14.48
C GLY A 146 3.60 -9.73 14.26
N LEU A 147 4.68 -10.05 13.52
CA LEU A 147 5.19 -11.43 13.46
C LEU A 147 5.94 -11.80 14.73
N SER A 148 5.96 -13.11 15.07
CA SER A 148 6.84 -13.62 16.11
C SER A 148 8.31 -13.48 15.71
N GLU A 149 9.22 -13.32 16.67
CA GLU A 149 10.65 -13.23 16.41
C GLU A 149 11.20 -14.45 15.63
N ARG A 150 10.64 -15.65 15.90
CA ARG A 150 10.99 -16.86 15.14
C ARG A 150 10.61 -16.77 13.68
N MET A 151 9.41 -16.21 13.37
CA MET A 151 8.96 -16.03 11.99
C MET A 151 9.81 -14.96 11.30
N LYS A 152 10.11 -13.84 11.96
CA LYS A 152 10.99 -12.79 11.43
C LYS A 152 12.38 -13.34 11.10
N GLN A 153 12.95 -14.15 12.00
CA GLN A 153 14.22 -14.82 11.80
C GLN A 153 14.15 -15.81 10.63
N TYR A 154 13.07 -16.57 10.52
CA TYR A 154 12.89 -17.56 9.46
C TYR A 154 12.85 -16.93 8.07
N ILE A 155 12.09 -15.84 7.89
CA ILE A 155 11.93 -15.17 6.59
C ILE A 155 13.09 -14.21 6.28
N HIS A 156 13.99 -13.96 7.21
CA HIS A 156 15.15 -13.09 7.02
C HIS A 156 16.06 -13.65 5.93
N GLY A 157 16.41 -12.80 4.95
CA GLY A 157 17.27 -13.18 3.84
C GLY A 157 16.63 -14.06 2.77
N LEU A 158 15.37 -14.50 2.95
CA LEU A 158 14.64 -15.20 1.89
C LEU A 158 14.21 -14.22 0.80
N GLU A 159 14.15 -14.72 -0.44
CA GLU A 159 13.70 -13.98 -1.62
C GLU A 159 12.52 -14.68 -2.29
N ALA A 160 11.63 -13.91 -2.88
CA ALA A 160 10.51 -14.41 -3.67
C ALA A 160 10.54 -13.87 -5.11
N ILE A 161 10.06 -14.67 -6.05
CA ILE A 161 9.90 -14.30 -7.44
C ILE A 161 8.57 -13.57 -7.60
N HIS A 162 8.61 -12.42 -8.28
CA HIS A 162 7.44 -11.63 -8.66
C HIS A 162 7.23 -11.68 -10.17
N ASP A 163 5.96 -11.69 -10.61
CA ASP A 163 5.58 -11.84 -12.02
C ASP A 163 4.35 -10.96 -12.31
N PHE A 164 4.27 -10.43 -13.52
CA PHE A 164 3.07 -9.74 -14.00
C PHE A 164 1.94 -10.70 -14.43
N LYS A 165 1.90 -11.90 -13.86
CA LYS A 165 0.96 -12.99 -14.17
C LYS A 165 -0.53 -12.57 -14.35
N PRO A 166 -1.08 -11.57 -13.62
CA PRO A 166 -2.49 -11.21 -13.80
C PRO A 166 -2.81 -10.71 -15.21
N TRP A 167 -1.84 -10.12 -15.91
CA TRP A 167 -2.03 -9.58 -17.25
C TRP A 167 -1.64 -10.53 -18.37
N ARG A 168 -0.93 -11.64 -18.09
CA ARG A 168 -0.54 -12.63 -19.12
C ARG A 168 -1.71 -13.13 -19.98
N PRO A 169 -2.91 -13.40 -19.41
CA PRO A 169 -4.05 -13.86 -20.21
C PRO A 169 -4.51 -12.87 -21.29
N LEU A 170 -4.23 -11.57 -21.14
CA LEU A 170 -4.57 -10.55 -22.14
C LEU A 170 -3.80 -10.73 -23.47
N PHE A 171 -2.68 -11.46 -23.44
CA PHE A 171 -1.76 -11.62 -24.56
C PHE A 171 -1.77 -13.02 -25.17
N THR A 172 -2.85 -13.78 -25.04
CA THR A 172 -2.91 -15.17 -25.50
C THR A 172 -3.72 -15.37 -26.79
N SER A 173 -4.52 -14.38 -27.21
CA SER A 173 -5.58 -14.55 -28.22
C SER A 173 -5.11 -14.51 -29.68
N SER A 174 -3.90 -13.99 -29.98
CA SER A 174 -3.38 -13.89 -31.34
C SER A 174 -1.85 -13.98 -31.37
N GLU A 175 -1.29 -14.22 -32.56
CA GLU A 175 0.16 -14.23 -32.75
C GLU A 175 0.81 -12.88 -32.41
N ALA A 176 0.16 -11.77 -32.76
CA ALA A 176 0.61 -10.43 -32.39
C ALA A 176 0.63 -10.22 -30.87
N HIS A 177 -0.40 -10.69 -30.16
CA HIS A 177 -0.45 -10.66 -28.69
C HIS A 177 0.67 -11.51 -28.08
N GLN A 178 0.91 -12.70 -28.61
CA GLN A 178 2.01 -13.56 -28.13
C GLN A 178 3.39 -12.94 -28.40
N ALA A 179 3.57 -12.24 -29.53
CA ALA A 179 4.79 -11.48 -29.79
C ALA A 179 4.98 -10.36 -28.78
N LYS A 180 3.90 -9.61 -28.46
CA LYS A 180 3.92 -8.58 -27.42
C LYS A 180 4.22 -9.16 -26.04
N LEU A 181 3.66 -10.33 -25.70
CA LEU A 181 3.98 -11.01 -24.42
C LEU A 181 5.47 -11.30 -24.31
N ARG A 182 6.10 -11.83 -25.38
CA ARG A 182 7.54 -12.10 -25.40
C ARG A 182 8.40 -10.83 -25.25
N GLU A 183 7.93 -9.69 -25.76
CA GLU A 183 8.58 -8.40 -25.54
C GLU A 183 8.50 -7.99 -24.07
N LEU A 184 7.30 -8.06 -23.46
CA LEU A 184 7.06 -7.73 -22.07
C LEU A 184 7.84 -8.65 -21.10
N GLU A 185 7.98 -9.93 -21.42
CA GLU A 185 8.80 -10.87 -20.63
C GLU A 185 10.30 -10.52 -20.65
N ARG A 186 10.78 -9.89 -21.72
CA ARG A 186 12.15 -9.36 -21.78
C ARG A 186 12.30 -8.05 -21.05
N GLU A 187 11.28 -7.19 -21.10
CA GLU A 187 11.26 -5.89 -20.40
C GLU A 187 11.09 -6.08 -18.88
N PHE A 188 10.27 -7.06 -18.49
CA PHE A 188 9.96 -7.38 -17.08
C PHE A 188 10.38 -8.82 -16.74
N PRO A 189 11.67 -9.09 -16.57
CA PRO A 189 12.18 -10.44 -16.29
C PRO A 189 11.95 -10.80 -14.82
N ASN A 190 10.81 -11.24 -14.46
CA ASN A 190 10.44 -11.79 -13.13
C ASN A 190 11.47 -11.54 -12.01
N PRO A 191 11.51 -10.38 -11.38
CA PRO A 191 12.54 -10.04 -10.41
C PRO A 191 12.44 -10.92 -9.16
N SER A 192 13.58 -11.13 -8.52
CA SER A 192 13.65 -11.67 -7.17
C SER A 192 13.71 -10.53 -6.18
N HIS A 193 12.75 -10.47 -5.26
CA HIS A 193 12.72 -9.48 -4.19
C HIS A 193 12.85 -10.14 -2.82
N PRO A 194 13.50 -9.47 -1.84
CA PRO A 194 13.55 -9.97 -0.46
C PRO A 194 12.14 -10.02 0.13
N LEU A 195 11.84 -11.07 0.92
CA LEU A 195 10.59 -11.17 1.68
C LEU A 195 10.47 -10.04 2.71
N VAL A 196 11.61 -9.65 3.28
CA VAL A 196 11.71 -8.54 4.24
C VAL A 196 12.44 -7.38 3.56
N ARG A 197 11.69 -6.36 3.18
CA ARG A 197 12.21 -5.12 2.60
C ARG A 197 12.58 -4.15 3.72
N VAL A 198 13.61 -3.34 3.50
CA VAL A 198 13.91 -2.15 4.30
C VAL A 198 13.37 -0.93 3.58
N HIS A 199 12.54 -0.15 4.26
CA HIS A 199 12.03 1.10 3.70
C HIS A 199 13.17 2.13 3.56
N PRO A 200 13.41 2.71 2.37
CA PRO A 200 14.63 3.47 2.08
C PRO A 200 14.77 4.77 2.90
N VAL A 201 13.66 5.32 3.38
CA VAL A 201 13.67 6.58 4.14
C VAL A 201 13.59 6.32 5.65
N SER A 202 12.61 5.54 6.11
CA SER A 202 12.40 5.30 7.55
C SER A 202 13.30 4.21 8.14
N GLY A 203 13.90 3.36 7.31
CA GLY A 203 14.66 2.18 7.76
C GLY A 203 13.81 1.05 8.35
N ARG A 204 12.48 1.19 8.41
CA ARG A 204 11.57 0.16 8.94
C ARG A 204 11.59 -1.09 8.06
N ARG A 205 11.51 -2.24 8.70
CA ARG A 205 11.33 -3.51 8.01
C ARG A 205 9.84 -3.75 7.73
N LEU A 206 9.57 -4.41 6.61
CA LEU A 206 8.20 -4.70 6.18
C LEU A 206 8.12 -6.00 5.40
N ILE A 207 6.93 -6.60 5.33
CA ILE A 207 6.64 -7.78 4.50
C ILE A 207 6.49 -7.31 3.05
N ASN A 208 7.31 -7.86 2.16
CA ASN A 208 7.37 -7.44 0.74
C ASN A 208 6.89 -8.55 -0.21
N VAL A 209 5.79 -9.20 0.11
CA VAL A 209 5.11 -10.18 -0.74
C VAL A 209 3.63 -9.88 -0.80
N ASN A 210 2.98 -10.13 -1.94
CA ASN A 210 1.55 -9.95 -2.12
C ASN A 210 0.94 -11.05 -3.01
N ALA A 211 -0.35 -11.29 -2.84
CA ALA A 211 -1.05 -12.39 -3.52
C ALA A 211 -1.13 -12.20 -5.04
N GLN A 212 -1.09 -10.96 -5.53
CA GLN A 212 -1.29 -10.66 -6.94
C GLN A 212 -0.04 -10.97 -7.79
N PHE A 213 1.14 -10.63 -7.31
CA PHE A 213 2.37 -10.68 -8.11
C PHE A 213 3.39 -11.72 -7.62
N THR A 214 3.41 -12.07 -6.34
CA THR A 214 4.38 -13.03 -5.81
C THR A 214 3.98 -14.45 -6.23
N THR A 215 4.93 -15.21 -6.76
CA THR A 215 4.68 -16.56 -7.28
C THR A 215 5.22 -17.66 -6.36
N ARG A 216 6.46 -17.53 -5.90
CA ARG A 216 7.13 -18.54 -5.07
C ARG A 216 8.31 -17.95 -4.31
N ILE A 217 8.70 -18.59 -3.20
CA ILE A 217 9.94 -18.31 -2.48
C ILE A 217 11.07 -19.15 -3.10
N LYS A 218 12.22 -18.52 -3.36
CA LYS A 218 13.39 -19.21 -3.91
C LYS A 218 13.97 -20.23 -2.91
N GLY A 219 14.36 -21.36 -3.42
CA GLY A 219 15.03 -22.41 -2.61
C GLY A 219 14.11 -23.28 -1.77
N LEU A 220 12.80 -23.03 -1.75
CA LEU A 220 11.80 -23.88 -1.10
C LEU A 220 11.04 -24.72 -2.13
N LYS A 221 10.50 -25.85 -1.68
CA LYS A 221 9.52 -26.62 -2.44
C LYS A 221 8.21 -25.84 -2.54
N ASP A 222 7.38 -26.19 -3.55
CA ASP A 222 6.16 -25.43 -3.84
C ASP A 222 5.17 -25.42 -2.68
N ASP A 223 4.97 -26.54 -2.01
CA ASP A 223 4.09 -26.68 -0.83
C ASP A 223 4.60 -25.86 0.37
N GLU A 224 5.89 -25.89 0.66
CA GLU A 224 6.54 -25.10 1.70
C GLU A 224 6.40 -23.59 1.40
N SER A 225 6.72 -23.21 0.15
CA SER A 225 6.59 -21.84 -0.32
C SER A 225 5.16 -21.32 -0.20
N GLN A 226 4.17 -22.11 -0.65
CA GLN A 226 2.76 -21.70 -0.57
C GLN A 226 2.28 -21.55 0.87
N MET A 227 2.64 -22.44 1.76
CA MET A 227 2.26 -22.36 3.18
C MET A 227 2.76 -21.05 3.81
N ILE A 228 4.01 -20.68 3.55
CA ILE A 228 4.61 -19.46 4.11
C ILE A 228 4.01 -18.21 3.47
N LEU A 229 3.85 -18.21 2.13
CA LEU A 229 3.26 -17.08 1.41
C LEU A 229 1.82 -16.82 1.86
N GLN A 230 0.99 -17.86 2.02
CA GLN A 230 -0.38 -17.72 2.51
C GLN A 230 -0.42 -17.11 3.92
N HIS A 231 0.48 -17.54 4.82
CA HIS A 231 0.60 -16.93 6.13
C HIS A 231 0.97 -15.44 6.03
N LEU A 232 1.92 -15.07 5.18
CA LEU A 232 2.33 -13.67 5.01
C LEU A 232 1.25 -12.82 4.33
N TYR A 233 0.52 -13.36 3.34
CA TYR A 233 -0.59 -12.66 2.69
C TYR A 233 -1.73 -12.37 3.67
N SER A 234 -2.05 -13.32 4.56
CA SER A 234 -3.11 -13.14 5.56
C SER A 234 -2.81 -11.99 6.54
N ARG A 235 -1.55 -11.54 6.65
CA ARG A 235 -1.19 -10.42 7.53
C ARG A 235 -1.80 -9.09 7.08
N ALA A 236 -2.00 -8.87 5.77
CA ALA A 236 -2.69 -7.70 5.26
C ALA A 236 -4.18 -7.65 5.64
N GLN A 237 -4.76 -8.80 6.03
CA GLN A 237 -6.19 -8.92 6.37
C GLN A 237 -6.50 -8.64 7.85
N ILE A 238 -5.49 -8.35 8.66
CA ILE A 238 -5.66 -8.06 10.10
C ILE A 238 -6.19 -6.62 10.26
N PRO A 239 -7.37 -6.43 10.88
CA PRO A 239 -8.02 -5.11 10.98
C PRO A 239 -7.16 -4.03 11.65
N GLU A 240 -6.33 -4.38 12.64
CA GLU A 240 -5.46 -3.45 13.34
C GLU A 240 -4.36 -2.87 12.45
N PHE A 241 -4.06 -3.50 11.33
CA PHE A 241 -3.08 -3.02 10.36
C PHE A 241 -3.72 -2.28 9.19
N GLN A 242 -5.05 -2.15 9.19
CA GLN A 242 -5.81 -1.62 8.07
C GLN A 242 -6.32 -0.20 8.29
N LEU A 243 -6.51 0.48 7.17
CA LEU A 243 -7.30 1.70 7.03
C LEU A 243 -8.32 1.47 5.92
N ARG A 244 -9.59 1.78 6.18
CA ARG A 244 -10.64 1.85 5.15
C ARG A 244 -10.92 3.30 4.80
N VAL A 245 -10.69 3.69 3.56
CA VAL A 245 -10.96 5.04 3.07
C VAL A 245 -12.26 5.04 2.28
N LYS A 246 -13.25 5.78 2.80
CA LYS A 246 -14.47 6.11 2.07
C LYS A 246 -14.18 7.30 1.15
N TRP A 247 -14.54 7.14 -0.11
CA TRP A 247 -14.38 8.18 -1.11
C TRP A 247 -15.51 9.21 -1.07
N ALA A 248 -15.16 10.45 -1.40
CA ALA A 248 -16.07 11.53 -1.74
C ALA A 248 -15.52 12.22 -3.01
N PRO A 249 -16.33 12.95 -3.78
CA PRO A 249 -15.81 13.76 -4.88
C PRO A 249 -14.66 14.64 -4.41
N HIS A 250 -13.66 14.86 -5.28
CA HIS A 250 -12.47 15.66 -4.99
C HIS A 250 -11.58 15.14 -3.84
N THR A 251 -11.80 13.91 -3.37
CA THR A 251 -10.86 13.26 -2.46
C THR A 251 -9.62 12.79 -3.22
N ILE A 252 -8.44 13.09 -2.69
CA ILE A 252 -7.16 12.53 -3.14
C ILE A 252 -6.62 11.65 -2.04
N VAL A 253 -6.13 10.48 -2.42
CA VAL A 253 -5.39 9.58 -1.53
C VAL A 253 -4.04 9.29 -2.15
N MET A 254 -2.99 9.49 -1.34
CA MET A 254 -1.62 9.12 -1.67
C MET A 254 -1.16 8.02 -0.73
N TRP A 255 -0.60 6.95 -1.27
CA TRP A 255 -0.05 5.86 -0.44
C TRP A 255 1.38 5.51 -0.81
N ASP A 256 2.15 5.13 0.22
CA ASP A 256 3.50 4.63 0.05
C ASP A 256 3.45 3.16 -0.37
N ASN A 257 3.64 2.94 -1.67
CA ASN A 257 3.59 1.62 -2.27
C ASN A 257 4.75 0.71 -1.80
N ARG A 258 5.77 1.31 -1.18
CA ARG A 258 6.92 0.58 -0.63
C ARG A 258 6.57 -0.13 0.67
N SER A 259 5.58 0.37 1.42
CA SER A 259 5.24 -0.11 2.77
C SER A 259 3.78 -0.52 2.93
N THR A 260 2.93 -0.32 1.92
CA THR A 260 1.51 -0.66 1.99
C THR A 260 1.09 -1.70 0.95
N GLN A 261 0.03 -2.42 1.26
CA GLN A 261 -0.82 -3.07 0.27
C GLN A 261 -2.20 -2.42 0.28
N HIS A 262 -2.92 -2.56 -0.83
CA HIS A 262 -4.27 -2.05 -0.93
C HIS A 262 -5.21 -3.01 -1.64
N TYR A 263 -6.52 -2.77 -1.47
CA TYR A 263 -7.61 -3.59 -1.99
C TYR A 263 -8.76 -2.66 -2.37
N ALA A 264 -9.21 -2.69 -3.62
CA ALA A 264 -10.40 -1.96 -4.04
C ALA A 264 -11.65 -2.80 -3.78
N VAL A 265 -12.59 -2.27 -3.01
CA VAL A 265 -13.85 -2.96 -2.69
C VAL A 265 -14.81 -2.79 -3.86
N HIS A 266 -15.35 -3.90 -4.38
CA HIS A 266 -16.23 -3.92 -5.57
C HIS A 266 -17.72 -4.01 -5.22
N ASP A 267 -18.12 -3.56 -4.04
CA ASP A 267 -19.52 -3.59 -3.52
C ASP A 267 -20.42 -2.48 -4.06
N TYR A 268 -19.94 -1.69 -5.03
CA TYR A 268 -20.66 -0.56 -5.63
C TYR A 268 -21.28 -0.89 -6.99
N PHE A 269 -20.86 -1.97 -7.63
CA PHE A 269 -21.36 -2.35 -8.95
C PHE A 269 -22.91 -2.55 -8.95
N PRO A 270 -23.66 -2.05 -9.95
CA PRO A 270 -23.26 -1.51 -11.24
C PRO A 270 -23.05 0.02 -11.29
N GLN A 271 -22.98 0.72 -10.18
CA GLN A 271 -22.78 2.17 -10.15
C GLN A 271 -21.42 2.54 -10.77
N ARG A 272 -21.36 3.75 -11.38
CA ARG A 272 -20.11 4.25 -11.97
C ARG A 272 -19.15 4.73 -10.88
N ARG A 273 -17.87 4.39 -11.06
CA ARG A 273 -16.75 4.84 -10.22
C ARG A 273 -15.60 5.25 -11.12
N THR A 274 -15.17 6.52 -11.05
CA THR A 274 -14.09 7.05 -11.89
C THR A 274 -13.02 7.73 -11.05
N HIS A 275 -11.77 7.35 -11.29
CA HIS A 275 -10.59 7.93 -10.63
C HIS A 275 -9.50 8.23 -11.66
N ASN A 276 -8.77 9.32 -11.42
CA ASN A 276 -7.50 9.59 -12.11
C ASN A 276 -6.35 9.11 -11.22
N ARG A 277 -5.46 8.32 -11.79
CA ARG A 277 -4.30 7.77 -11.10
C ARG A 277 -3.01 8.32 -11.70
N VAL A 278 -2.11 8.74 -10.83
CA VAL A 278 -0.73 9.12 -11.13
C VAL A 278 0.18 8.30 -10.22
N THR A 279 1.27 7.78 -10.78
CA THR A 279 2.19 6.90 -10.06
C THR A 279 3.61 7.46 -10.13
N VAL A 280 4.32 7.50 -9.00
CA VAL A 280 5.70 8.01 -8.90
C VAL A 280 6.68 6.84 -8.99
N GLN A 281 7.72 6.98 -9.80
CA GLN A 281 8.79 5.98 -9.91
C GLN A 281 9.45 5.72 -8.55
N GLY A 282 9.93 4.51 -8.35
CA GLY A 282 10.54 4.09 -7.09
C GLY A 282 11.96 3.59 -7.24
N ASP A 283 12.50 3.14 -6.13
CA ASP A 283 13.86 2.62 -6.01
C ASP A 283 13.90 1.09 -6.12
N ALA A 284 15.06 0.56 -6.46
CA ALA A 284 15.33 -0.87 -6.37
C ALA A 284 15.09 -1.37 -4.93
N VAL A 285 14.43 -2.53 -4.84
CA VAL A 285 14.08 -3.12 -3.54
C VAL A 285 15.33 -3.58 -2.81
N ARG A 286 15.48 -3.17 -1.55
CA ARG A 286 16.59 -3.58 -0.69
C ARG A 286 16.08 -4.43 0.47
N GLY A 287 16.75 -5.55 0.75
CA GLY A 287 16.52 -6.39 1.91
C GLY A 287 17.32 -5.94 3.13
N VAL A 288 17.19 -6.71 4.20
CA VAL A 288 18.03 -6.54 5.41
C VAL A 288 19.38 -7.20 5.16
N GLU A 289 20.45 -6.45 5.33
CA GLU A 289 21.81 -6.95 5.17
C GLU A 289 22.33 -7.61 6.45
N GLY A 290 23.21 -8.60 6.30
CA GLY A 290 23.90 -9.29 7.39
C GLY A 290 23.01 -10.29 8.15
N PRO A 291 23.49 -10.81 9.30
CA PRO A 291 22.75 -11.77 10.09
C PRO A 291 21.49 -11.14 10.72
N TYR A 292 20.51 -11.97 11.03
CA TYR A 292 19.30 -11.51 11.69
C TYR A 292 19.63 -10.84 13.03
N THR A 293 19.09 -9.63 13.18
CA THR A 293 19.06 -8.91 14.46
C THR A 293 17.64 -8.50 14.77
N PRO A 294 17.11 -8.76 15.99
CA PRO A 294 15.82 -8.22 16.38
C PRO A 294 15.75 -6.71 16.21
N GLU A 295 14.59 -6.19 15.86
CA GLU A 295 14.36 -4.74 15.91
C GLU A 295 14.25 -4.33 17.38
N LEU A 296 15.32 -3.75 17.91
CA LEU A 296 15.32 -3.16 19.24
C LEU A 296 14.59 -1.81 19.17
N GLY A 297 13.43 -1.74 19.83
CA GLY A 297 12.71 -0.49 20.02
C GLY A 297 12.23 0.13 18.72
N VAL A 298 11.27 -0.51 18.05
CA VAL A 298 10.31 0.26 17.26
C VAL A 298 9.60 1.12 18.32
N GLU A 299 10.05 2.37 18.50
CA GLU A 299 9.30 3.29 19.34
C GLU A 299 7.85 3.27 18.84
N PRO A 300 6.87 3.02 19.73
CA PRO A 300 5.50 3.27 19.38
C PRO A 300 5.43 4.68 18.79
N LEU A 301 4.58 4.89 17.80
CA LEU A 301 4.29 6.24 17.32
C LEU A 301 4.15 7.15 18.56
N PRO A 302 4.80 8.33 18.62
CA PRO A 302 5.04 9.08 19.88
C PRO A 302 3.80 9.44 20.70
N ASP A 303 2.63 9.11 20.27
CA ASP A 303 1.35 9.44 20.91
C ASP A 303 0.84 8.33 21.84
N GLY A 304 1.71 7.47 22.36
CA GLY A 304 1.41 6.56 23.48
C GLY A 304 0.59 5.31 23.15
N HIS A 305 0.20 5.10 21.91
CA HIS A 305 -0.51 3.91 21.49
C HIS A 305 0.42 3.00 20.67
N GLY A 306 1.42 2.46 21.34
CA GLY A 306 2.15 1.33 20.80
C GLY A 306 1.17 0.20 20.55
N ALA A 307 1.07 -0.26 19.31
CA ALA A 307 0.43 -1.50 19.01
C ALA A 307 1.24 -2.63 19.68
N ARG A 308 1.06 -2.81 20.97
CA ARG A 308 1.06 -4.16 21.50
C ARG A 308 -0.17 -4.78 20.86
N VAL A 309 0.01 -5.41 19.69
CA VAL A 309 -0.87 -6.51 19.32
C VAL A 309 -0.63 -7.52 20.43
N ALA A 310 -1.44 -7.42 21.49
CA ALA A 310 -1.59 -8.54 22.38
C ALA A 310 -1.94 -9.70 21.44
N PRO A 311 -1.23 -10.84 21.51
CA PRO A 311 -1.69 -12.00 20.78
C PRO A 311 -3.18 -12.13 21.08
N PRO A 312 -4.01 -12.70 20.17
CA PRO A 312 -5.41 -12.98 20.45
C PRO A 312 -5.44 -13.98 21.62
N GLY A 313 -5.23 -13.50 22.81
CA GLY A 313 -5.03 -14.17 24.04
C GLY A 313 -6.01 -13.60 25.01
N LYS A 314 -7.19 -14.26 25.06
CA LYS A 314 -7.99 -14.39 26.28
C LYS A 314 -7.91 -13.13 27.15
N ARG A 315 -8.77 -12.14 26.86
CA ARG A 315 -9.23 -11.27 27.95
C ARG A 315 -9.66 -12.23 29.07
N PRO A 316 -9.15 -12.07 30.29
CA PRO A 316 -9.57 -12.95 31.38
C PRO A 316 -11.09 -12.82 31.48
N ILE A 317 -11.79 -13.94 31.35
CA ILE A 317 -13.25 -14.06 31.53
C ILE A 317 -13.71 -13.44 32.87
N ARG A 318 -12.80 -13.29 33.82
CA ARG A 318 -13.01 -12.71 35.15
C ARG A 318 -13.51 -11.25 35.20
N GLU A 319 -13.33 -10.44 34.15
CA GLU A 319 -13.90 -9.08 34.12
C GLU A 319 -15.36 -9.06 33.65
N PHE A 320 -15.75 -10.06 32.87
CA PHE A 320 -17.13 -10.19 32.40
C PHE A 320 -18.07 -10.68 33.50
N GLU A 321 -17.60 -11.59 34.38
CA GLU A 321 -18.39 -12.11 35.52
C GLU A 321 -18.70 -11.04 36.59
N ARG A 322 -17.92 -9.97 36.67
CA ARG A 322 -18.18 -8.84 37.60
C ARG A 322 -19.28 -7.87 37.13
N SER A 323 -19.69 -7.95 35.90
CA SER A 323 -20.70 -7.06 35.30
C SER A 323 -22.10 -7.68 35.21
N LEU A 324 -22.26 -8.94 35.60
CA LEU A 324 -23.58 -9.57 35.64
C LEU A 324 -24.31 -9.17 36.93
N PRO A 325 -25.63 -8.82 36.86
CA PRO A 325 -26.43 -8.56 38.06
C PRO A 325 -26.43 -9.80 38.94
N LYS A 326 -26.12 -9.63 40.23
CA LYS A 326 -26.30 -10.71 41.18
C LYS A 326 -27.79 -11.01 41.30
N GLU A 327 -28.21 -12.21 40.93
CA GLU A 327 -29.54 -12.70 41.25
C GLU A 327 -29.75 -12.55 42.76
N THR A 328 -30.71 -11.72 43.16
CA THR A 328 -31.16 -11.64 44.54
C THR A 328 -32.03 -12.88 44.79
N ALA A 329 -31.59 -13.68 45.74
CA ALA A 329 -32.36 -14.80 46.28
C ALA A 329 -33.55 -14.27 47.13
#